data_cd15e5ef593e3355191693c911221cdf
#
_entry.id   cd15e5ef593e3355191693c911221cdf
#
_cell.length_a   1.000
_cell.length_b   1.000
_cell.length_c   1.000
_cell.angle_alpha   90.00
_cell.angle_beta   90.00
_cell.angle_gamma   90.00
#
_symmetry.space_group_name_H-M   'P 1'
#
loop_
_entity.id
_entity.type
_entity.pdbx_description
1 polymer ?
#
loop_
_entity_poly.entity_id
_entity_poly.type
_entity_poly.pdbx_seq_one_letter_code
_entity_poly.pdbx_strand_id
1 'polypeptide(L)' 'MLGRAIRKRRLALELSQEALAERAGLHWTYIGGIERGERNVSLVNIVKIARALKTTASELLNTIR' A
#
# COMPACT_ATOMS: atom_id res chain seq x y z
N MET A 1 11.13 1.16 -0.37
CA MET A 1 11.08 -0.20 0.19
C MET A 1 9.64 -0.65 0.42
N LEU A 2 8.98 -0.23 1.48
CA LEU A 2 7.57 -0.56 1.65
C LEU A 2 6.72 -0.03 0.50
N GLY A 3 7.01 1.19 0.07
CA GLY A 3 6.30 1.80 -1.05
C GLY A 3 6.39 1.00 -2.34
N ARG A 4 7.56 0.42 -2.61
CA ARG A 4 7.75 -0.44 -3.78
C ARG A 4 6.94 -1.73 -3.67
N ALA A 5 6.88 -2.31 -2.49
CA ALA A 5 6.09 -3.52 -2.26
C ALA A 5 4.60 -3.26 -2.49
N ILE A 6 4.11 -2.13 -1.98
CA ILE A 6 2.73 -1.71 -2.17
C ILE A 6 2.44 -1.51 -3.66
N ARG A 7 3.30 -0.76 -4.34
CA ARG A 7 3.13 -0.49 -5.77
C ARG A 7 3.14 -1.76 -6.60
N LYS A 8 4.08 -2.64 -6.33
CA LYS A 8 4.20 -3.91 -7.06
C LYS A 8 2.92 -4.74 -6.92
N ARG A 9 2.43 -4.86 -5.69
CA ARG A 9 1.20 -5.62 -5.42
C ARG A 9 -0.01 -4.95 -6.06
N ARG A 10 -0.08 -3.63 -5.97
CA ARG A 10 -1.17 -2.86 -6.58
C ARG A 10 -1.24 -3.09 -8.09
N LEU A 11 -0.10 -2.99 -8.76
CA LEU A 11 -0.03 -3.20 -10.21
C LEU A 11 -0.37 -4.63 -10.60
N ALA A 12 0.05 -5.60 -9.79
CA ALA A 12 -0.29 -7.00 -10.01
C ALA A 12 -1.80 -7.25 -9.95
N LEU A 13 -2.52 -6.45 -9.16
CA LEU A 13 -3.97 -6.52 -9.05
C LEU A 13 -4.68 -5.58 -10.02
N GLU A 14 -3.93 -4.91 -10.87
CA GLU A 14 -4.45 -3.96 -11.87
C GLU A 14 -5.27 -2.83 -11.23
N LEU A 15 -4.82 -2.36 -10.07
CA LEU A 15 -5.46 -1.26 -9.36
C LEU A 15 -4.74 0.05 -9.61
N SER A 16 -5.50 1.13 -9.79
CA SER A 16 -4.95 2.48 -9.76
C SER A 16 -4.67 2.87 -8.30
N GLN A 17 -3.89 3.93 -8.10
CA GLN A 17 -3.68 4.48 -6.76
C GLN A 17 -5.00 4.92 -6.15
N GLU A 18 -5.88 5.51 -6.94
CA GLU A 18 -7.20 5.94 -6.48
C GLU A 18 -8.06 4.76 -6.04
N ALA A 19 -8.05 3.69 -6.82
CA ALA A 19 -8.81 2.48 -6.48
C ALA A 19 -8.30 1.85 -5.20
N LEU A 20 -6.98 1.77 -5.03
CA LEU A 20 -6.41 1.25 -3.80
C LEU A 20 -6.79 2.13 -2.60
N ALA A 21 -6.68 3.44 -2.75
CA ALA A 21 -7.03 4.37 -1.69
C ALA A 21 -8.49 4.21 -1.26
N GLU A 22 -9.40 4.09 -2.22
CA GLU A 22 -10.81 3.89 -1.94
C GLU A 22 -11.04 2.61 -1.14
N ARG A 23 -10.43 1.52 -1.56
CA ARG A 23 -10.55 0.23 -0.85
C ARG A 23 -9.97 0.29 0.55
N ALA A 24 -8.87 1.02 0.73
CA ALA A 24 -8.21 1.14 2.02
C ALA A 24 -8.86 2.20 2.92
N GLY A 25 -9.77 3.01 2.39
CA GLY A 25 -10.34 4.12 3.15
C GLY A 25 -9.35 5.24 3.42
N LEU A 26 -8.43 5.46 2.48
CA LEU A 26 -7.37 6.47 2.62
C LEU A 26 -7.42 7.43 1.42
N HIS A 27 -6.72 8.55 1.54
CA HIS A 27 -6.63 9.51 0.44
C HIS A 27 -5.61 9.04 -0.59
N TRP A 28 -5.92 9.23 -1.89
CA TRP A 28 -5.03 8.77 -2.95
C TRP A 28 -3.67 9.45 -2.96
N THR A 29 -3.60 10.72 -2.54
CA THR A 29 -2.31 11.43 -2.45
C THR A 29 -1.40 10.81 -1.39
N TYR A 30 -2.00 10.28 -0.33
CA TYR A 30 -1.27 9.59 0.71
C TYR A 30 -0.68 8.27 0.17
N ILE A 31 -1.47 7.52 -0.60
CA ILE A 31 -0.99 6.29 -1.25
C ILE A 31 0.20 6.61 -2.17
N GLY A 32 0.06 7.63 -3.01
CA GLY A 32 1.14 8.06 -3.91
C GLY A 32 2.40 8.44 -3.15
N GLY A 33 2.25 9.17 -2.05
CA GLY A 33 3.38 9.57 -1.22
C GLY A 33 4.10 8.39 -0.59
N ILE A 34 3.35 7.39 -0.13
CA ILE A 34 3.92 6.15 0.43
C ILE A 34 4.69 5.40 -0.65
N GLU A 35 4.11 5.27 -1.84
CA GLU A 35 4.77 4.54 -2.93
C GLU A 35 6.07 5.19 -3.37
N ARG A 36 6.15 6.52 -3.29
CA ARG A 36 7.38 7.24 -3.62
C ARG A 36 8.40 7.32 -2.48
N GLY A 37 8.02 6.80 -1.30
CA GLY A 37 8.88 6.86 -0.12
C GLY A 37 8.90 8.23 0.55
N GLU A 38 7.95 9.09 0.25
CA GLU A 38 7.87 10.45 0.79
C GLU A 38 7.03 10.57 2.05
N ARG A 39 6.27 9.55 2.37
CA ARG A 39 5.36 9.56 3.52
C ARG A 39 5.58 8.32 4.37
N ASN A 40 5.57 8.52 5.67
CA ASN A 40 5.58 7.41 6.60
C ASN A 40 4.17 6.85 6.71
N VAL A 41 4.08 5.53 6.93
CA VAL A 41 2.80 4.87 7.07
C VAL A 41 2.71 4.24 8.46
N SER A 42 1.60 4.49 9.16
CA SER A 42 1.35 3.90 10.47
C SER A 42 1.02 2.41 10.33
N LEU A 43 1.18 1.66 11.42
CA LEU A 43 0.85 0.24 11.42
C LEU A 43 -0.63 0.01 11.06
N VAL A 44 -1.52 0.86 11.58
CA VAL A 44 -2.95 0.77 11.27
C VAL A 44 -3.18 0.91 9.78
N ASN A 45 -2.51 1.87 9.14
CA ASN A 45 -2.68 2.11 7.71
C ASN A 45 -2.02 1.01 6.87
N ILE A 46 -0.92 0.43 7.35
CA ILE A 46 -0.32 -0.74 6.69
C ILE A 46 -1.33 -1.88 6.63
N VAL A 47 -2.04 -2.14 7.72
CA VAL A 47 -3.06 -3.19 7.77
C VAL A 47 -4.20 -2.88 6.79
N LYS A 48 -4.66 -1.63 6.75
CA LYS A 48 -5.71 -1.23 5.82
C LYS A 48 -5.29 -1.43 4.36
N ILE A 49 -4.07 -1.03 4.03
CA ILE A 49 -3.53 -1.17 2.68
C ILE A 49 -3.36 -2.65 2.33
N ALA A 50 -2.81 -3.44 3.25
CA ALA A 50 -2.61 -4.87 3.02
C ALA A 50 -3.94 -5.57 2.73
N ARG A 51 -4.99 -5.27 3.49
CA ARG A 51 -6.32 -5.85 3.25
C ARG A 51 -6.85 -5.46 1.88
N ALA A 52 -6.68 -4.20 1.51
CA ALA A 52 -7.11 -3.72 0.20
C ALA A 52 -6.35 -4.42 -0.94
N LEU A 53 -5.12 -4.83 -0.68
CA LEU A 53 -4.28 -5.56 -1.63
C LEU A 53 -4.43 -7.08 -1.53
N LYS A 54 -5.38 -7.55 -0.73
CA LYS A 54 -5.66 -8.97 -0.53
C LYS A 54 -4.45 -9.73 -0.01
N THR A 55 -3.72 -9.12 0.91
CA THR A 55 -2.55 -9.72 1.55
C THR A 55 -2.55 -9.36 3.03
N THR A 56 -1.49 -9.71 3.74
CA THR A 56 -1.34 -9.37 5.15
C THR A 56 -0.22 -8.35 5.32
N ALA A 57 -0.26 -7.60 6.43
CA ALA A 57 0.82 -6.68 6.77
C ALA A 57 2.15 -7.43 6.88
N SER A 58 2.13 -8.63 7.44
CA SER A 58 3.31 -9.47 7.57
C SER A 58 3.94 -9.80 6.22
N GLU A 59 3.13 -10.23 5.25
CA GLU A 59 3.63 -10.54 3.91
C GLU A 59 4.16 -9.30 3.21
N LEU A 60 3.45 -8.19 3.34
CA LEU A 60 3.86 -6.95 2.73
C LEU A 60 5.20 -6.47 3.27
N LEU A 61 5.39 -6.54 4.58
CA LEU A 61 6.64 -6.15 5.24
C LEU A 61 7.78 -7.13 4.94
N ASN A 62 7.46 -8.38 4.70
CA ASN A 62 8.45 -9.42 4.40
C ASN A 62 9.19 -9.15 3.09
N THR A 63 8.60 -8.41 2.17
CA THR A 63 9.21 -8.11 0.88
C THR A 63 10.29 -7.03 0.97
N ILE A 64 10.49 -6.45 2.15
CA ILE A 64 11.44 -5.35 2.35
C ILE A 64 12.87 -5.85 2.56
N ARG A 65 13.10 -7.10 2.68
CA ARG A 65 14.42 -7.68 2.92
C ARG A 65 15.40 -7.45 1.78
#